data_9e68180a6dec04e955e558973de9f5a2
#
_entry.id   9e68180a6dec04e955e558973de9f5a2
#
_cell.length_a   1.000
_cell.length_b   1.000
_cell.length_c   1.000
_cell.angle_alpha   90.00
_cell.angle_beta   90.00
_cell.angle_gamma   90.00
#
_symmetry.space_group_name_H-M   'P 1'
#
loop_
_entity.id
_entity.type
_entity.pdbx_description
1 polymer ?
#
loop_
_entity_poly.entity_id
_entity_poly.type
_entity_poly.pdbx_seq_one_letter_code
_entity_poly.pdbx_strand_id
1 'polypeptide(L)'
;SDVYKRQIKPLSQIINKIPLLSFSPESINFSDVLNLTSKFLPNIKLLPRINKGFGDLVDCHLEDPFLRNWVDLLSFLISGMPMHDTNTAAMATLFNEWFEPNSYLEYPKGGSESIVKALINGLKKNGGELKLLSRVKAINFKNNLATGVTLENGSNYNCETVVLNTDIWSSKKLIPQSITKKWKKYLLNPDKCDSFLHIHLGFNGKGLNNLPIHTINVDKWERGITAERNITVFSIPSVLDKNMAPNGKHVLHGYTPANEPWEIWETLDPNGLSYKNLKEERCSIFLNALKKIIPDIEERIEIKMLGTPLTHRKFTNTYCGSYGPAISAEKSLFPGSKTPIKNLFACGASTFPGIGIPAVAASGAYAAEKITVSYTHLRAHETVRNL
;
A
#
# COMPACT_ATOMS: atom_id res chain seq x y z
N SER A 1 -26.61 15.79 -10.56
CA SER A 1 -27.48 14.61 -10.35
C SER A 1 -27.68 13.79 -11.64
N ASP A 2 -27.71 14.43 -12.79
CA ASP A 2 -27.95 13.75 -14.08
C ASP A 2 -26.70 12.97 -14.55
N VAL A 3 -25.54 13.54 -14.37
CA VAL A 3 -24.25 12.89 -14.67
C VAL A 3 -24.05 11.64 -13.78
N TYR A 4 -24.37 11.71 -12.50
CA TYR A 4 -24.34 10.56 -11.62
C TYR A 4 -25.22 9.42 -12.13
N LYS A 5 -26.48 9.73 -12.49
CA LYS A 5 -27.43 8.71 -12.96
C LYS A 5 -27.03 8.08 -14.29
N ARG A 6 -26.49 8.90 -15.22
CA ARG A 6 -26.18 8.44 -16.59
C ARG A 6 -24.82 7.76 -16.69
N GLN A 7 -23.82 8.18 -15.92
CA GLN A 7 -22.44 7.74 -16.08
C GLN A 7 -21.92 6.97 -14.86
N ILE A 8 -21.98 7.52 -13.66
CA ILE A 8 -21.40 6.88 -12.46
C ILE A 8 -22.16 5.62 -12.06
N LYS A 9 -23.50 5.66 -12.06
CA LYS A 9 -24.31 4.50 -11.66
C LYS A 9 -24.09 3.27 -12.55
N PRO A 10 -24.08 3.36 -13.89
CA PRO A 10 -23.74 2.23 -14.74
C PRO A 10 -22.34 1.69 -14.50
N LEU A 11 -21.35 2.56 -14.33
CA LEU A 11 -19.98 2.14 -13.99
C LEU A 11 -19.94 1.36 -12.68
N SER A 12 -20.55 1.88 -11.61
CA SER A 12 -20.61 1.19 -10.31
C SER A 12 -21.31 -0.18 -10.39
N GLN A 13 -22.40 -0.28 -11.16
CA GLN A 13 -23.12 -1.54 -11.36
C GLN A 13 -22.27 -2.61 -12.08
N ILE A 14 -21.36 -2.20 -12.95
CA ILE A 14 -20.43 -3.12 -13.61
C ILE A 14 -19.30 -3.51 -12.67
N ILE A 15 -18.75 -2.57 -11.93
CA ILE A 15 -17.73 -2.80 -10.90
C ILE A 15 -18.23 -3.85 -9.90
N ASN A 16 -19.46 -3.72 -9.39
CA ASN A 16 -20.07 -4.64 -8.43
C ASN A 16 -20.30 -6.07 -8.97
N LYS A 17 -20.23 -6.26 -10.30
CA LYS A 17 -20.31 -7.59 -10.92
C LYS A 17 -18.96 -8.28 -11.03
N ILE A 18 -17.86 -7.57 -10.82
CA ILE A 18 -16.52 -8.13 -10.82
C ILE A 18 -16.33 -8.80 -9.47
N PRO A 19 -16.15 -10.14 -9.41
CA PRO A 19 -16.03 -10.82 -8.12
C PRO A 19 -14.78 -10.34 -7.41
N LEU A 20 -14.97 -10.04 -6.14
CA LEU A 20 -13.87 -9.81 -5.21
C LEU A 20 -13.09 -11.12 -5.09
N LEU A 21 -11.79 -11.06 -5.33
CA LEU A 21 -10.90 -12.16 -5.02
C LEU A 21 -10.72 -12.20 -3.50
N SER A 22 -11.68 -12.80 -2.80
CA SER A 22 -11.62 -12.99 -1.34
C SER A 22 -10.70 -14.15 -0.93
N PHE A 23 -10.04 -14.80 -1.88
CA PHE A 23 -9.19 -15.96 -1.64
C PHE A 23 -7.77 -15.71 -2.14
N SER A 24 -6.79 -16.14 -1.36
CA SER A 24 -5.42 -16.25 -1.86
C SER A 24 -5.41 -17.15 -3.09
N PRO A 25 -4.69 -16.80 -4.18
CA PRO A 25 -4.58 -17.64 -5.39
C PRO A 25 -4.17 -19.09 -5.11
N GLU A 26 -3.49 -19.32 -3.99
CA GLU A 26 -3.00 -20.63 -3.56
C GLU A 26 -4.04 -21.48 -2.82
N SER A 27 -5.15 -20.88 -2.37
CA SER A 27 -6.22 -21.56 -1.63
C SER A 27 -7.43 -21.87 -2.48
N ILE A 28 -7.40 -21.51 -3.77
CA ILE A 28 -8.49 -21.82 -4.70
C ILE A 28 -8.55 -23.34 -4.89
N ASN A 29 -9.58 -23.96 -4.34
CA ASN A 29 -9.90 -25.35 -4.57
C ASN A 29 -10.92 -25.49 -5.72
N PHE A 30 -11.22 -26.74 -6.12
CA PHE A 30 -12.14 -26.99 -7.22
C PHE A 30 -13.56 -26.44 -6.97
N SER A 31 -14.03 -26.46 -5.71
CA SER A 31 -15.35 -25.91 -5.34
C SER A 31 -15.34 -24.37 -5.44
N ASP A 32 -14.23 -23.72 -5.13
CA ASP A 32 -14.09 -22.26 -5.28
C ASP A 32 -14.08 -21.86 -6.76
N VAL A 33 -13.42 -22.66 -7.61
CA VAL A 33 -13.46 -22.47 -9.09
C VAL A 33 -14.90 -22.60 -9.59
N LEU A 34 -15.66 -23.60 -9.14
CA LEU A 34 -17.06 -23.76 -9.52
C LEU A 34 -17.92 -22.58 -9.03
N ASN A 35 -17.75 -22.13 -7.80
CA ASN A 35 -18.45 -20.98 -7.25
C ASN A 35 -18.09 -19.67 -7.98
N LEU A 36 -16.82 -19.45 -8.26
CA LEU A 36 -16.37 -18.33 -9.09
C LEU A 36 -16.99 -18.43 -10.49
N THR A 37 -16.94 -19.59 -11.11
CA THR A 37 -17.51 -19.81 -12.45
C THR A 37 -19.01 -19.53 -12.45
N SER A 38 -19.77 -19.99 -11.45
CA SER A 38 -21.20 -19.74 -11.37
C SER A 38 -21.53 -18.25 -11.20
N LYS A 39 -20.74 -17.52 -10.44
CA LYS A 39 -20.86 -16.05 -10.29
C LYS A 39 -20.45 -15.29 -11.55
N PHE A 40 -19.51 -15.84 -12.33
CA PHE A 40 -19.02 -15.24 -13.58
C PHE A 40 -19.89 -15.55 -14.78
N LEU A 41 -20.58 -16.69 -14.81
CA LEU A 41 -21.42 -17.10 -15.95
C LEU A 41 -22.35 -15.99 -16.46
N PRO A 42 -23.08 -15.25 -15.59
CA PRO A 42 -23.94 -14.12 -16.03
C PRO A 42 -23.14 -12.96 -16.60
N ASN A 43 -21.86 -12.85 -16.27
CA ASN A 43 -20.99 -11.72 -16.61
C ASN A 43 -19.74 -12.12 -17.39
N ILE A 44 -19.80 -13.26 -18.09
CA ILE A 44 -18.68 -13.85 -18.85
C ILE A 44 -18.06 -12.87 -19.84
N LYS A 45 -18.85 -11.92 -20.35
CA LYS A 45 -18.39 -10.85 -21.24
C LYS A 45 -17.39 -9.88 -20.59
N LEU A 46 -17.31 -9.86 -19.24
CA LEU A 46 -16.34 -9.03 -18.51
C LEU A 46 -14.98 -9.72 -18.33
N LEU A 47 -14.92 -11.05 -18.45
CA LEU A 47 -13.68 -11.82 -18.26
C LEU A 47 -12.48 -11.29 -19.06
N PRO A 48 -12.61 -10.97 -20.37
CA PRO A 48 -11.50 -10.43 -21.14
C PRO A 48 -11.00 -9.08 -20.64
N ARG A 49 -11.86 -8.33 -19.91
CA ARG A 49 -11.56 -6.97 -19.41
C ARG A 49 -10.94 -6.95 -18.03
N ILE A 50 -11.09 -8.02 -17.25
CA ILE A 50 -10.66 -8.06 -15.84
C ILE A 50 -9.16 -7.80 -15.67
N ASN A 51 -8.35 -8.29 -16.61
CA ASN A 51 -6.90 -8.11 -16.58
C ASN A 51 -6.41 -6.95 -17.46
N LYS A 52 -7.31 -6.18 -18.05
CA LYS A 52 -6.99 -4.98 -18.84
C LYS A 52 -6.86 -3.75 -17.95
N GLY A 53 -6.53 -2.62 -18.57
CA GLY A 53 -6.54 -1.33 -17.90
C GLY A 53 -7.93 -0.93 -17.41
N PHE A 54 -8.04 -0.43 -16.21
CA PHE A 54 -9.30 0.06 -15.65
C PHE A 54 -9.86 1.21 -16.48
N GLY A 55 -8.99 2.04 -17.06
CA GLY A 55 -9.36 3.12 -17.95
C GLY A 55 -10.20 2.68 -19.15
N ASP A 56 -9.94 1.49 -19.72
CA ASP A 56 -10.75 0.98 -20.82
C ASP A 56 -12.21 0.74 -20.41
N LEU A 57 -12.44 0.35 -19.15
CA LEU A 57 -13.79 0.20 -18.61
C LEU A 57 -14.42 1.57 -18.34
N VAL A 58 -13.67 2.52 -17.80
CA VAL A 58 -14.11 3.88 -17.52
C VAL A 58 -14.52 4.58 -18.81
N ASP A 59 -13.73 4.47 -19.86
CA ASP A 59 -13.96 5.09 -21.17
C ASP A 59 -15.24 4.62 -21.86
N CYS A 60 -15.68 3.39 -21.57
CA CYS A 60 -16.97 2.90 -22.05
C CYS A 60 -18.20 3.52 -21.36
N HIS A 61 -18.02 4.20 -20.22
CA HIS A 61 -19.13 4.65 -19.36
C HIS A 61 -19.08 6.12 -19.01
N LEU A 62 -17.91 6.74 -19.03
CA LEU A 62 -17.72 8.16 -18.71
C LEU A 62 -17.31 8.94 -19.97
N GLU A 63 -18.17 9.86 -20.40
CA GLU A 63 -17.90 10.77 -21.52
C GLU A 63 -17.38 12.12 -21.04
N ASP A 64 -17.80 12.54 -19.84
CA ASP A 64 -17.43 13.82 -19.26
C ASP A 64 -15.92 13.87 -18.93
N PRO A 65 -15.15 14.80 -19.52
CA PRO A 65 -13.70 14.86 -19.34
C PRO A 65 -13.28 15.10 -17.89
N PHE A 66 -14.04 15.88 -17.12
CA PHE A 66 -13.72 16.14 -15.72
C PHE A 66 -13.91 14.88 -14.88
N LEU A 67 -14.97 14.11 -15.09
CA LEU A 67 -15.20 12.86 -14.38
C LEU A 67 -14.14 11.82 -14.73
N ARG A 68 -13.71 11.74 -15.99
CA ARG A 68 -12.60 10.84 -16.40
C ARG A 68 -11.30 11.21 -15.69
N ASN A 69 -10.94 12.50 -15.69
CA ASN A 69 -9.77 12.99 -14.97
C ASN A 69 -9.88 12.74 -13.45
N TRP A 70 -11.10 12.87 -12.90
CA TRP A 70 -11.33 12.60 -11.48
C TRP A 70 -11.16 11.12 -11.12
N VAL A 71 -11.69 10.22 -11.93
CA VAL A 71 -11.51 8.76 -11.72
C VAL A 71 -10.06 8.37 -11.92
N ASP A 72 -9.36 8.97 -12.89
CA ASP A 72 -7.94 8.75 -13.11
C ASP A 72 -7.10 9.21 -11.90
N LEU A 73 -7.41 10.39 -11.37
CA LEU A 73 -6.80 10.89 -10.13
C LEU A 73 -7.02 9.94 -8.95
N LEU A 74 -8.26 9.47 -8.74
CA LEU A 74 -8.56 8.52 -7.67
C LEU A 74 -7.80 7.21 -7.86
N SER A 75 -7.73 6.68 -9.08
CA SER A 75 -6.94 5.49 -9.41
C SER A 75 -5.47 5.70 -9.06
N PHE A 76 -4.90 6.84 -9.43
CA PHE A 76 -3.51 7.18 -9.15
C PHE A 76 -3.22 7.30 -7.65
N LEU A 77 -4.11 7.93 -6.87
CA LEU A 77 -3.96 8.04 -5.42
C LEU A 77 -3.96 6.67 -4.72
N ILE A 78 -4.71 5.72 -5.24
CA ILE A 78 -4.86 4.38 -4.64
C ILE A 78 -3.74 3.45 -5.09
N SER A 79 -3.44 3.42 -6.40
CA SER A 79 -2.52 2.44 -7.00
C SER A 79 -1.11 2.98 -7.27
N GLY A 80 -0.92 4.29 -7.29
CA GLY A 80 0.31 4.94 -7.77
C GLY A 80 0.46 4.93 -9.29
N MET A 81 -0.61 4.62 -10.04
CA MET A 81 -0.61 4.45 -11.50
C MET A 81 -1.85 5.08 -12.12
N PRO A 82 -1.78 5.58 -13.37
CA PRO A 82 -2.95 6.01 -14.13
C PRO A 82 -3.96 4.87 -14.31
N MET A 83 -5.23 5.22 -14.50
CA MET A 83 -6.30 4.22 -14.61
C MET A 83 -6.12 3.23 -15.78
N HIS A 84 -5.53 3.67 -16.89
CA HIS A 84 -5.29 2.80 -18.05
C HIS A 84 -4.18 1.76 -17.81
N ASP A 85 -3.23 2.09 -16.95
CA ASP A 85 -2.12 1.21 -16.60
C ASP A 85 -2.43 0.31 -15.40
N THR A 86 -3.51 0.60 -14.67
CA THR A 86 -3.90 -0.14 -13.47
C THR A 86 -4.84 -1.30 -13.81
N ASN A 87 -4.63 -2.44 -13.19
CA ASN A 87 -5.44 -3.64 -13.38
C ASN A 87 -6.91 -3.44 -12.98
N THR A 88 -7.84 -3.76 -13.89
CA THR A 88 -9.29 -3.58 -13.69
C THR A 88 -9.82 -4.33 -12.47
N ALA A 89 -9.42 -5.58 -12.24
CA ALA A 89 -9.92 -6.36 -11.11
C ALA A 89 -9.51 -5.73 -9.77
N ALA A 90 -8.27 -5.25 -9.67
CA ALA A 90 -7.78 -4.59 -8.47
C ALA A 90 -8.52 -3.27 -8.20
N MET A 91 -8.68 -2.44 -9.22
CA MET A 91 -9.42 -1.17 -9.08
C MET A 91 -10.89 -1.39 -8.80
N ALA A 92 -11.53 -2.37 -9.44
CA ALA A 92 -12.92 -2.71 -9.17
C ALA A 92 -13.14 -3.13 -7.71
N THR A 93 -12.20 -3.89 -7.14
CA THR A 93 -12.26 -4.27 -5.71
C THR A 93 -12.23 -3.03 -4.81
N LEU A 94 -11.31 -2.09 -5.06
CA LEU A 94 -11.16 -0.89 -4.26
C LEU A 94 -12.35 0.07 -4.41
N PHE A 95 -12.84 0.26 -5.64
CA PHE A 95 -14.01 1.12 -5.87
C PHE A 95 -15.32 0.50 -5.38
N ASN A 96 -15.45 -0.84 -5.39
CA ASN A 96 -16.62 -1.51 -4.87
C ASN A 96 -16.84 -1.21 -3.38
N GLU A 97 -15.76 -1.22 -2.59
CA GLU A 97 -15.83 -0.86 -1.16
C GLU A 97 -16.40 0.56 -0.94
N TRP A 98 -16.15 1.49 -1.85
CA TRP A 98 -16.66 2.86 -1.74
C TRP A 98 -18.15 3.00 -2.09
N PHE A 99 -18.70 2.06 -2.87
CA PHE A 99 -20.10 2.07 -3.27
C PHE A 99 -20.98 1.16 -2.41
N GLU A 100 -20.38 0.37 -1.52
CA GLU A 100 -21.16 -0.47 -0.60
C GLU A 100 -21.97 0.39 0.39
N PRO A 101 -23.25 0.06 0.61
CA PRO A 101 -24.05 0.71 1.64
C PRO A 101 -23.39 0.54 3.02
N ASN A 102 -23.26 1.62 3.76
CA ASN A 102 -22.61 1.67 5.08
C ASN A 102 -21.07 1.50 5.06
N SER A 103 -20.42 1.66 3.92
CA SER A 103 -18.98 1.83 3.86
C SER A 103 -18.61 3.26 4.24
N TYR A 104 -17.76 3.42 5.24
CA TYR A 104 -17.29 4.70 5.71
C TYR A 104 -15.77 4.72 5.75
N LEU A 105 -15.17 5.83 5.33
CA LEU A 105 -13.76 6.10 5.61
C LEU A 105 -13.66 6.60 7.05
N GLU A 106 -13.19 5.74 7.95
CA GLU A 106 -13.04 6.06 9.36
C GLU A 106 -11.60 6.43 9.70
N TYR A 107 -11.46 7.30 10.68
CA TYR A 107 -10.16 7.67 11.23
C TYR A 107 -10.02 7.07 12.64
N PRO A 108 -8.98 6.27 12.90
CA PRO A 108 -8.83 5.64 14.22
C PRO A 108 -8.57 6.70 15.30
N LYS A 109 -9.27 6.62 16.43
CA LYS A 109 -8.99 7.46 17.59
C LYS A 109 -7.52 7.33 18.01
N GLY A 110 -6.82 8.45 18.18
CA GLY A 110 -5.40 8.49 18.46
C GLY A 110 -4.50 8.25 17.24
N GLY A 111 -5.08 8.28 16.01
CA GLY A 111 -4.35 8.17 14.77
C GLY A 111 -3.90 6.74 14.44
N SER A 112 -3.11 6.58 13.40
CA SER A 112 -2.60 5.27 12.92
C SER A 112 -1.73 4.54 13.95
N GLU A 113 -1.12 5.25 14.90
CA GLU A 113 -0.37 4.64 16.00
C GLU A 113 -1.22 3.72 16.88
N SER A 114 -2.51 4.04 17.04
CA SER A 114 -3.44 3.21 17.83
C SER A 114 -3.64 1.83 17.24
N ILE A 115 -3.63 1.70 15.90
CA ILE A 115 -3.70 0.41 15.20
C ILE A 115 -2.43 -0.41 15.53
N VAL A 116 -1.27 0.22 15.44
CA VAL A 116 0.02 -0.44 15.74
C VAL A 116 0.06 -0.90 17.20
N LYS A 117 -0.36 -0.04 18.15
CA LYS A 117 -0.46 -0.39 19.58
C LYS A 117 -1.40 -1.57 19.82
N ALA A 118 -2.56 -1.60 19.15
CA ALA A 118 -3.51 -2.70 19.28
C ALA A 118 -2.91 -4.03 18.79
N LEU A 119 -2.22 -4.02 17.65
CA LEU A 119 -1.54 -5.21 17.10
C LEU A 119 -0.41 -5.69 18.02
N ILE A 120 0.42 -4.78 18.56
CA ILE A 120 1.48 -5.12 19.51
C ILE A 120 0.90 -5.72 20.79
N ASN A 121 -0.19 -5.15 21.33
CA ASN A 121 -0.87 -5.68 22.50
C ASN A 121 -1.44 -7.09 22.23
N GLY A 122 -2.03 -7.30 21.05
CA GLY A 122 -2.50 -8.60 20.61
C GLY A 122 -1.36 -9.63 20.52
N LEU A 123 -0.22 -9.24 19.93
CA LEU A 123 0.97 -10.07 19.85
C LEU A 123 1.45 -10.51 21.24
N LYS A 124 1.62 -9.56 22.16
CA LYS A 124 2.08 -9.83 23.53
C LYS A 124 1.09 -10.70 24.32
N LYS A 125 -0.21 -10.44 24.17
CA LYS A 125 -1.28 -11.22 24.84
C LYS A 125 -1.23 -12.70 24.43
N ASN A 126 -0.77 -12.99 23.21
CA ASN A 126 -0.64 -14.34 22.68
C ASN A 126 0.81 -14.90 22.81
N GLY A 127 1.63 -14.35 23.69
CA GLY A 127 2.98 -14.84 23.98
C GLY A 127 4.02 -14.48 22.92
N GLY A 128 3.68 -13.61 21.96
CA GLY A 128 4.66 -13.16 20.95
C GLY A 128 5.57 -12.05 21.49
N GLU A 129 6.76 -11.94 20.90
CA GLU A 129 7.76 -10.92 21.25
C GLU A 129 7.96 -9.92 20.10
N LEU A 130 8.09 -8.64 20.45
CA LEU A 130 8.53 -7.58 19.54
C LEU A 130 9.98 -7.19 19.89
N LYS A 131 10.91 -7.37 18.95
CA LYS A 131 12.32 -6.98 19.09
C LYS A 131 12.59 -5.79 18.16
N LEU A 132 12.74 -4.62 18.74
CA LEU A 132 13.17 -3.40 18.05
C LEU A 132 14.69 -3.38 17.87
N LEU A 133 15.19 -2.51 17.00
CA LEU A 133 16.62 -2.36 16.70
C LEU A 133 17.30 -3.69 16.29
N SER A 134 16.52 -4.62 15.74
CA SER A 134 16.91 -5.99 15.43
C SER A 134 16.86 -6.23 13.92
N ARG A 135 17.71 -5.52 13.18
CA ARG A 135 17.75 -5.59 11.72
C ARG A 135 18.25 -6.97 11.26
N VAL A 136 17.43 -7.63 10.47
CA VAL A 136 17.79 -8.92 9.85
C VAL A 136 18.75 -8.69 8.69
N LYS A 137 19.90 -9.35 8.73
CA LYS A 137 20.95 -9.35 7.70
C LYS A 137 20.73 -10.45 6.66
N ALA A 138 20.30 -11.63 7.10
CA ALA A 138 20.14 -12.79 6.23
C ALA A 138 19.10 -13.77 6.80
N ILE A 139 18.49 -14.55 5.92
CA ILE A 139 17.71 -15.73 6.26
C ILE A 139 18.65 -16.94 6.22
N ASN A 140 18.61 -17.79 7.24
CA ASN A 140 19.42 -18.99 7.36
C ASN A 140 18.74 -20.17 6.65
N PHE A 141 19.51 -20.97 5.94
CA PHE A 141 19.01 -22.12 5.19
C PHE A 141 19.82 -23.40 5.50
N LYS A 142 19.11 -24.53 5.62
CA LYS A 142 19.67 -25.85 5.67
C LYS A 142 18.88 -26.74 4.69
N ASN A 143 19.58 -27.40 3.76
CA ASN A 143 18.94 -28.26 2.74
C ASN A 143 17.79 -27.56 1.98
N ASN A 144 17.95 -26.29 1.61
CA ASN A 144 16.94 -25.44 0.98
C ASN A 144 15.68 -25.18 1.82
N LEU A 145 15.73 -25.39 3.13
CA LEU A 145 14.68 -25.03 4.10
C LEU A 145 15.10 -23.77 4.83
N ALA A 146 14.21 -22.83 5.01
CA ALA A 146 14.44 -21.70 5.93
C ALA A 146 14.43 -22.23 7.37
N THR A 147 15.45 -21.87 8.15
CA THR A 147 15.68 -22.41 9.52
C THR A 147 15.86 -21.32 10.56
N GLY A 148 15.81 -20.06 10.16
CA GLY A 148 15.98 -18.93 11.06
C GLY A 148 16.48 -17.67 10.36
N VAL A 149 16.94 -16.73 11.15
CA VAL A 149 17.48 -15.45 10.69
C VAL A 149 18.75 -15.07 11.43
N THR A 150 19.64 -14.34 10.76
CA THR A 150 20.82 -13.71 11.35
C THR A 150 20.65 -12.20 11.34
N LEU A 151 20.87 -11.54 12.48
CA LEU A 151 20.84 -10.10 12.62
C LEU A 151 22.16 -9.43 12.20
N GLU A 152 22.15 -8.13 11.98
CA GLU A 152 23.36 -7.34 11.67
C GLU A 152 24.41 -7.40 12.80
N ASN A 153 23.99 -7.51 14.06
CA ASN A 153 24.89 -7.67 15.21
C ASN A 153 25.45 -9.09 15.39
N GLY A 154 25.18 -10.02 14.46
CA GLY A 154 25.64 -11.38 14.49
C GLY A 154 24.77 -12.37 15.28
N SER A 155 23.75 -11.91 15.99
CA SER A 155 22.82 -12.80 16.71
C SER A 155 22.04 -13.68 15.75
N ASN A 156 21.83 -14.94 16.13
CA ASN A 156 21.06 -15.91 15.34
C ASN A 156 19.78 -16.31 16.08
N TYR A 157 18.68 -16.37 15.35
CA TYR A 157 17.41 -16.89 15.81
C TYR A 157 17.00 -18.09 14.97
N ASN A 158 16.94 -19.27 15.58
CA ASN A 158 16.42 -20.46 14.92
C ASN A 158 14.91 -20.51 15.05
N CYS A 159 14.24 -20.94 14.00
CA CYS A 159 12.79 -21.12 13.98
C CYS A 159 12.38 -22.16 12.93
N GLU A 160 11.19 -22.71 13.09
CA GLU A 160 10.62 -23.67 12.14
C GLU A 160 10.05 -22.97 10.89
N THR A 161 9.70 -21.68 11.01
CA THR A 161 9.10 -20.91 9.92
C THR A 161 9.58 -19.48 9.96
N VAL A 162 9.88 -18.93 8.79
CA VAL A 162 10.18 -17.51 8.59
C VAL A 162 9.07 -16.87 7.76
N VAL A 163 8.58 -15.70 8.17
CA VAL A 163 7.65 -14.89 7.39
C VAL A 163 8.32 -13.59 7.00
N LEU A 164 8.39 -13.33 5.71
CA LEU A 164 8.90 -12.08 5.15
C LEU A 164 7.78 -11.04 5.06
N ASN A 165 7.97 -9.90 5.71
CA ASN A 165 7.13 -8.71 5.52
C ASN A 165 7.96 -7.53 4.97
N THR A 166 8.93 -7.83 4.13
CA THR A 166 9.72 -6.85 3.38
C THR A 166 9.17 -6.75 1.96
N ASP A 167 9.46 -5.63 1.28
CA ASP A 167 9.14 -5.55 -0.13
C ASP A 167 9.90 -6.63 -0.94
N ILE A 168 9.37 -6.92 -2.11
CA ILE A 168 9.85 -8.01 -2.96
C ILE A 168 11.30 -7.81 -3.42
N TRP A 169 11.73 -6.57 -3.64
CA TRP A 169 13.09 -6.25 -4.09
C TRP A 169 14.09 -6.34 -2.94
N SER A 170 13.72 -5.86 -1.75
CA SER A 170 14.56 -5.96 -0.53
C SER A 170 14.69 -7.39 -0.05
N SER A 171 13.65 -8.22 -0.22
CA SER A 171 13.67 -9.66 0.11
C SER A 171 14.81 -10.41 -0.60
N LYS A 172 15.14 -10.03 -1.84
CA LYS A 172 16.24 -10.65 -2.61
C LYS A 172 17.58 -10.56 -1.90
N LYS A 173 17.80 -9.51 -1.13
CA LYS A 173 19.07 -9.29 -0.40
C LYS A 173 19.24 -10.21 0.81
N LEU A 174 18.12 -10.72 1.34
CA LEU A 174 18.11 -11.62 2.50
C LEU A 174 18.29 -13.09 2.13
N ILE A 175 18.23 -13.44 0.84
CA ILE A 175 18.22 -14.81 0.33
C ILE A 175 19.52 -15.08 -0.44
N PRO A 176 20.25 -16.18 -0.13
CA PRO A 176 21.48 -16.55 -0.83
C PRO A 176 21.28 -16.74 -2.33
N GLN A 177 22.30 -16.42 -3.12
CA GLN A 177 22.23 -16.54 -4.59
C GLN A 177 21.91 -17.96 -5.07
N SER A 178 22.38 -19.00 -4.35
CA SER A 178 22.09 -20.41 -4.65
C SER A 178 20.61 -20.75 -4.66
N ILE A 179 19.80 -20.01 -3.89
CA ILE A 179 18.35 -20.20 -3.75
C ILE A 179 17.58 -19.20 -4.62
N THR A 180 18.22 -18.11 -5.03
CA THR A 180 17.60 -17.01 -5.77
C THR A 180 16.93 -17.45 -7.09
N LYS A 181 17.40 -18.52 -7.75
CA LYS A 181 16.78 -19.03 -9.00
C LYS A 181 15.32 -19.46 -8.79
N LYS A 182 15.02 -20.15 -7.68
CA LYS A 182 13.64 -20.52 -7.32
C LYS A 182 12.82 -19.29 -6.96
N TRP A 183 13.44 -18.35 -6.26
CA TRP A 183 12.83 -17.09 -5.85
C TRP A 183 12.48 -16.19 -7.03
N LYS A 184 13.33 -16.13 -8.07
CA LYS A 184 13.06 -15.34 -9.28
C LYS A 184 11.74 -15.72 -9.94
N LYS A 185 11.38 -17.00 -9.95
CA LYS A 185 10.12 -17.48 -10.53
C LYS A 185 8.89 -17.03 -9.70
N TYR A 186 9.02 -16.93 -8.40
CA TYR A 186 7.99 -16.46 -7.50
C TYR A 186 7.75 -14.94 -7.64
N LEU A 187 8.82 -14.19 -7.86
CA LEU A 187 8.79 -12.73 -7.79
C LEU A 187 8.04 -12.04 -8.92
N LEU A 188 7.64 -12.72 -9.98
CA LEU A 188 6.94 -12.16 -11.15
C LEU A 188 7.44 -10.78 -11.64
N ASN A 189 8.53 -10.29 -11.05
CA ASN A 189 9.21 -9.02 -11.31
C ASN A 189 8.25 -7.82 -11.44
N PRO A 190 7.46 -7.48 -10.40
CA PRO A 190 6.54 -6.36 -10.46
C PRO A 190 7.31 -5.07 -10.68
N ASP A 191 6.69 -4.13 -11.40
CA ASP A 191 7.19 -2.78 -11.48
C ASP A 191 7.03 -2.08 -10.11
N LYS A 192 7.87 -1.10 -9.84
CA LYS A 192 7.70 -0.21 -8.69
C LYS A 192 6.98 1.07 -9.12
N CYS A 193 6.15 1.62 -8.27
CA CYS A 193 5.71 3.00 -8.39
C CYS A 193 6.84 3.95 -7.99
N ASP A 194 6.80 5.18 -8.48
CA ASP A 194 7.73 6.21 -8.03
C ASP A 194 7.54 6.50 -6.54
N SER A 195 8.43 7.31 -6.01
CA SER A 195 8.40 7.70 -4.61
C SER A 195 7.46 8.89 -4.37
N PHE A 196 7.57 9.52 -3.23
CA PHE A 196 6.72 10.61 -2.81
C PHE A 196 7.42 11.55 -1.84
N LEU A 197 6.93 12.78 -1.74
CA LEU A 197 7.34 13.77 -0.74
C LEU A 197 6.30 13.82 0.38
N HIS A 198 6.73 14.18 1.58
CA HIS A 198 5.85 14.41 2.73
C HIS A 198 6.08 15.75 3.37
N ILE A 199 5.02 16.28 3.96
CA ILE A 199 5.08 17.36 4.95
C ILE A 199 4.26 17.00 6.17
N HIS A 200 4.80 17.26 7.35
CA HIS A 200 4.06 17.26 8.60
C HIS A 200 4.16 18.64 9.23
N LEU A 201 3.03 19.21 9.60
CA LEU A 201 2.95 20.52 10.24
C LEU A 201 2.24 20.43 11.57
N GLY A 202 2.74 21.19 12.56
CA GLY A 202 1.97 21.67 13.70
C GLY A 202 1.78 23.18 13.54
N PHE A 203 0.56 23.68 13.64
CA PHE A 203 0.26 25.07 13.38
C PHE A 203 -0.84 25.63 14.29
N ASN A 204 -0.83 26.97 14.47
CA ASN A 204 -1.81 27.69 15.25
C ASN A 204 -3.16 27.70 14.51
N GLY A 205 -4.20 27.19 15.17
CA GLY A 205 -5.57 27.11 14.65
C GLY A 205 -6.47 28.30 14.99
N LYS A 206 -5.95 29.34 15.68
CA LYS A 206 -6.77 30.49 16.12
C LYS A 206 -7.45 31.16 14.93
N GLY A 207 -8.78 31.26 14.99
CA GLY A 207 -9.59 31.90 13.94
C GLY A 207 -9.85 31.01 12.72
N LEU A 208 -9.34 29.79 12.67
CA LEU A 208 -9.61 28.84 11.61
C LEU A 208 -10.86 28.02 11.96
N ASN A 209 -11.95 28.31 11.27
CA ASN A 209 -13.20 27.56 11.38
C ASN A 209 -13.42 26.72 10.14
N ASN A 210 -14.07 25.57 10.29
CA ASN A 210 -14.49 24.71 9.16
C ASN A 210 -13.33 24.23 8.26
N LEU A 211 -12.17 23.91 8.84
CA LEU A 211 -11.08 23.30 8.08
C LEU A 211 -11.53 21.96 7.48
N PRO A 212 -11.22 21.70 6.20
CA PRO A 212 -11.49 20.41 5.60
C PRO A 212 -10.60 19.34 6.24
N ILE A 213 -11.16 18.14 6.46
CA ILE A 213 -10.41 17.00 6.99
C ILE A 213 -9.39 16.53 5.98
N HIS A 214 -9.83 16.40 4.71
CA HIS A 214 -9.01 15.99 3.59
C HIS A 214 -9.13 16.99 2.45
N THR A 215 -8.03 17.24 1.77
CA THR A 215 -7.99 18.09 0.58
C THR A 215 -7.06 17.48 -0.45
N ILE A 216 -7.52 17.42 -1.69
CA ILE A 216 -6.69 17.08 -2.85
C ILE A 216 -6.57 18.35 -3.68
N ASN A 217 -5.33 18.76 -3.97
CA ASN A 217 -5.05 19.88 -4.86
C ASN A 217 -4.31 19.36 -6.09
N VAL A 218 -4.86 19.63 -7.26
CA VAL A 218 -4.19 19.49 -8.55
C VAL A 218 -3.74 20.88 -8.97
N ASP A 219 -2.45 21.08 -9.20
CA ASP A 219 -1.93 22.40 -9.57
C ASP A 219 -2.40 22.80 -10.97
N LYS A 220 -2.20 21.91 -11.96
CA LYS A 220 -2.63 22.10 -13.34
C LYS A 220 -3.09 20.77 -13.95
N TRP A 221 -4.35 20.68 -14.33
CA TRP A 221 -4.90 19.48 -14.96
C TRP A 221 -4.23 19.13 -16.30
N GLU A 222 -3.80 20.17 -17.04
CA GLU A 222 -3.15 20.02 -18.36
C GLU A 222 -1.79 19.32 -18.28
N ARG A 223 -1.16 19.33 -17.11
CA ARG A 223 0.11 18.60 -16.89
C ARG A 223 -0.08 17.09 -16.73
N GLY A 224 -1.32 16.66 -16.52
CA GLY A 224 -1.65 15.28 -16.20
C GLY A 224 -1.36 14.90 -14.73
N ILE A 225 -1.98 13.83 -14.27
CA ILE A 225 -1.91 13.39 -12.88
C ILE A 225 -0.54 12.82 -12.48
N THR A 226 0.21 12.27 -13.42
CA THR A 226 1.54 11.67 -13.18
C THR A 226 2.67 12.69 -13.15
N ALA A 227 2.38 13.95 -13.53
CA ALA A 227 3.42 14.97 -13.57
C ALA A 227 3.97 15.24 -12.17
N GLU A 228 5.31 15.33 -12.08
CA GLU A 228 6.01 15.60 -10.84
C GLU A 228 5.43 16.82 -10.11
N ARG A 229 5.17 16.68 -8.82
CA ARG A 229 4.70 17.77 -7.96
C ARG A 229 3.40 18.44 -8.43
N ASN A 230 2.57 17.75 -9.22
CA ASN A 230 1.31 18.29 -9.71
C ASN A 230 0.12 18.04 -8.76
N ILE A 231 0.23 17.03 -7.91
CA ILE A 231 -0.82 16.66 -6.95
C ILE A 231 -0.27 16.75 -5.54
N THR A 232 -1.04 17.36 -4.65
CA THR A 232 -0.80 17.32 -3.21
C THR A 232 -2.07 16.90 -2.49
N VAL A 233 -1.91 16.01 -1.52
CA VAL A 233 -2.99 15.54 -0.66
C VAL A 233 -2.69 15.97 0.76
N PHE A 234 -3.69 16.53 1.45
CA PHE A 234 -3.57 16.97 2.83
C PHE A 234 -4.64 16.31 3.70
N SER A 235 -4.26 16.01 4.93
CA SER A 235 -5.15 15.55 5.98
C SER A 235 -4.88 16.33 7.26
N ILE A 236 -5.95 16.83 7.90
CA ILE A 236 -5.91 17.56 9.17
C ILE A 236 -6.67 16.73 10.23
N PRO A 237 -6.07 15.65 10.76
CA PRO A 237 -6.78 14.70 11.63
C PRO A 237 -7.26 15.32 12.96
N SER A 238 -6.63 16.39 13.41
CA SER A 238 -7.08 17.14 14.60
C SER A 238 -8.43 17.84 14.46
N VAL A 239 -9.01 17.88 13.26
CA VAL A 239 -10.41 18.28 13.04
C VAL A 239 -11.36 17.21 13.55
N LEU A 240 -11.02 15.93 13.40
CA LEU A 240 -11.81 14.79 13.88
C LEU A 240 -11.51 14.44 15.32
N ASP A 241 -10.23 14.37 15.68
CA ASP A 241 -9.76 14.03 17.03
C ASP A 241 -8.92 15.18 17.60
N LYS A 242 -9.54 15.98 18.46
CA LYS A 242 -8.90 17.14 19.08
C LYS A 242 -7.69 16.77 19.94
N ASN A 243 -7.57 15.51 20.40
CA ASN A 243 -6.43 15.04 21.18
C ASN A 243 -5.16 14.86 20.33
N MET A 244 -5.26 14.93 19.01
CA MET A 244 -4.11 14.86 18.11
C MET A 244 -3.22 16.11 18.13
N ALA A 245 -3.70 17.21 18.70
CA ALA A 245 -2.94 18.46 18.81
C ALA A 245 -3.23 19.14 20.16
N PRO A 246 -2.33 20.02 20.67
CA PRO A 246 -2.61 20.88 21.79
C PRO A 246 -3.81 21.79 21.53
N ASN A 247 -4.46 22.28 22.60
CA ASN A 247 -5.61 23.18 22.50
C ASN A 247 -5.29 24.40 21.61
N GLY A 248 -6.20 24.71 20.69
CA GLY A 248 -6.06 25.83 19.76
C GLY A 248 -5.06 25.61 18.63
N LYS A 249 -4.53 24.39 18.48
CA LYS A 249 -3.58 24.02 17.43
C LYS A 249 -4.11 22.88 16.55
N HIS A 250 -3.51 22.73 15.38
CA HIS A 250 -3.80 21.64 14.46
C HIS A 250 -2.52 20.92 14.04
N VAL A 251 -2.67 19.65 13.68
CA VAL A 251 -1.66 18.86 12.98
C VAL A 251 -2.12 18.58 11.58
N LEU A 252 -1.18 18.60 10.63
CA LEU A 252 -1.41 18.30 9.23
C LEU A 252 -0.38 17.30 8.74
N HIS A 253 -0.82 16.35 7.94
CA HIS A 253 0.02 15.52 7.08
C HIS A 253 -0.32 15.81 5.63
N GLY A 254 0.70 16.04 4.81
CA GLY A 254 0.56 16.17 3.37
C GLY A 254 1.55 15.29 2.62
N TYR A 255 1.21 14.89 1.39
CA TYR A 255 2.09 14.12 0.51
C TYR A 255 1.81 14.36 -0.96
N THR A 256 2.79 14.05 -1.82
CA THR A 256 2.61 13.93 -3.26
C THR A 256 2.50 12.44 -3.59
N PRO A 257 1.49 11.96 -4.35
CA PRO A 257 1.37 10.54 -4.62
C PRO A 257 2.34 10.09 -5.72
N ALA A 258 3.09 9.02 -5.49
CA ALA A 258 3.79 8.17 -6.45
C ALA A 258 4.41 8.85 -7.71
N ASN A 259 4.88 10.09 -7.60
CA ASN A 259 5.41 10.87 -8.73
C ASN A 259 6.72 11.61 -8.42
N GLU A 260 7.42 11.19 -7.36
CA GLU A 260 8.73 11.73 -7.01
C GLU A 260 9.82 10.77 -7.48
N PRO A 261 10.67 11.17 -8.44
CA PRO A 261 11.71 10.31 -8.99
C PRO A 261 12.77 9.99 -7.93
N TRP A 262 13.15 8.72 -7.83
CA TRP A 262 14.19 8.26 -6.92
C TRP A 262 15.58 8.74 -7.33
N GLU A 263 15.84 8.81 -8.61
CA GLU A 263 17.16 8.97 -9.22
C GLU A 263 17.85 10.29 -8.82
N ILE A 264 17.06 11.34 -8.62
CA ILE A 264 17.58 12.64 -8.18
C ILE A 264 18.01 12.69 -6.70
N TRP A 265 17.60 11.66 -5.92
CA TRP A 265 17.91 11.56 -4.50
C TRP A 265 18.99 10.53 -4.18
N GLU A 266 19.15 9.52 -5.02
CA GLU A 266 19.89 8.30 -4.73
C GLU A 266 21.31 8.54 -4.23
N THR A 267 22.03 9.49 -4.84
CA THR A 267 23.44 9.77 -4.57
C THR A 267 23.66 10.90 -3.55
N LEU A 268 22.59 11.53 -3.08
CA LEU A 268 22.71 12.67 -2.17
C LEU A 268 23.03 12.22 -0.75
N ASP A 269 23.95 12.92 -0.10
CA ASP A 269 24.17 12.81 1.34
C ASP A 269 23.03 13.50 2.10
N PRO A 270 22.25 12.78 2.94
CA PRO A 270 21.16 13.36 3.73
C PRO A 270 21.58 14.51 4.67
N ASN A 271 22.87 14.60 5.01
CA ASN A 271 23.42 15.69 5.83
C ASN A 271 23.96 16.86 4.99
N GLY A 272 24.17 16.64 3.68
CA GLY A 272 24.77 17.59 2.75
C GLY A 272 23.86 18.76 2.41
N LEU A 273 24.47 19.85 1.97
CA LEU A 273 23.77 21.09 1.57
C LEU A 273 22.90 20.86 0.33
N SER A 274 23.41 20.11 -0.66
CA SER A 274 22.66 19.79 -1.89
C SER A 274 21.34 19.07 -1.60
N TYR A 275 21.35 18.11 -0.67
CA TYR A 275 20.13 17.44 -0.23
C TYR A 275 19.16 18.42 0.45
N LYS A 276 19.66 19.27 1.34
CA LYS A 276 18.82 20.25 2.06
C LYS A 276 18.16 21.24 1.09
N ASN A 277 18.90 21.76 0.14
CA ASN A 277 18.39 22.69 -0.86
C ASN A 277 17.34 22.04 -1.76
N LEU A 278 17.64 20.86 -2.30
CA LEU A 278 16.68 20.11 -3.15
C LEU A 278 15.41 19.78 -2.37
N LYS A 279 15.54 19.37 -1.12
CA LYS A 279 14.41 19.05 -0.25
C LYS A 279 13.49 20.26 -0.03
N GLU A 280 14.03 21.42 0.30
CA GLU A 280 13.23 22.64 0.49
C GLU A 280 12.61 23.09 -0.85
N GLU A 281 13.36 23.08 -1.94
CA GLU A 281 12.87 23.45 -3.27
C GLU A 281 11.69 22.55 -3.69
N ARG A 282 11.86 21.23 -3.63
CA ARG A 282 10.83 20.30 -4.09
C ARG A 282 9.61 20.25 -3.17
N CYS A 283 9.78 20.42 -1.86
CA CYS A 283 8.70 20.45 -0.90
C CYS A 283 7.96 21.80 -0.84
N SER A 284 8.42 22.85 -1.51
CA SER A 284 7.75 24.16 -1.56
C SER A 284 6.31 24.08 -2.10
N ILE A 285 6.01 23.09 -2.93
CA ILE A 285 4.68 22.84 -3.47
C ILE A 285 3.62 22.70 -2.36
N PHE A 286 3.97 22.12 -1.23
CA PHE A 286 3.02 21.93 -0.13
C PHE A 286 2.54 23.27 0.43
N LEU A 287 3.45 24.19 0.70
CA LEU A 287 3.08 25.51 1.22
C LEU A 287 2.30 26.32 0.18
N ASN A 288 2.70 26.25 -1.09
CA ASN A 288 1.98 26.91 -2.18
C ASN A 288 0.54 26.39 -2.32
N ALA A 289 0.34 25.08 -2.17
CA ALA A 289 -1.00 24.50 -2.21
C ALA A 289 -1.81 24.83 -0.94
N LEU A 290 -1.18 24.83 0.24
CA LEU A 290 -1.82 25.14 1.51
C LEU A 290 -2.28 26.59 1.62
N LYS A 291 -1.56 27.55 1.02
CA LYS A 291 -1.97 28.95 0.94
C LYS A 291 -3.34 29.15 0.26
N LYS A 292 -3.76 28.21 -0.61
CA LYS A 292 -5.10 28.23 -1.21
C LYS A 292 -6.21 27.93 -0.20
N ILE A 293 -5.88 27.28 0.91
CA ILE A 293 -6.82 26.85 1.97
C ILE A 293 -6.66 27.73 3.21
N ILE A 294 -5.43 28.01 3.60
CA ILE A 294 -5.03 28.81 4.76
C ILE A 294 -4.01 29.84 4.26
N PRO A 295 -4.46 31.04 3.84
CA PRO A 295 -3.57 32.02 3.20
C PRO A 295 -2.36 32.43 4.03
N ASP A 296 -2.51 32.50 5.35
CA ASP A 296 -1.48 32.87 6.33
C ASP A 296 -0.78 31.65 6.98
N ILE A 297 -0.80 30.48 6.33
CA ILE A 297 -0.24 29.23 6.91
C ILE A 297 1.21 29.38 7.35
N GLU A 298 2.04 30.08 6.60
CA GLU A 298 3.48 30.23 6.92
C GLU A 298 3.70 30.93 8.28
N GLU A 299 2.84 31.91 8.62
CA GLU A 299 2.90 32.62 9.88
C GLU A 299 2.39 31.77 11.05
N ARG A 300 1.56 30.76 10.76
CA ARG A 300 0.96 29.88 11.74
C ARG A 300 1.81 28.67 12.10
N ILE A 301 2.78 28.30 11.26
CA ILE A 301 3.61 27.10 11.43
C ILE A 301 4.48 27.21 12.67
N GLU A 302 4.37 26.24 13.57
CA GLU A 302 5.22 26.10 14.76
C GLU A 302 6.19 24.90 14.58
N ILE A 303 5.76 23.85 13.86
CA ILE A 303 6.55 22.65 13.55
C ILE A 303 6.45 22.37 12.09
N LYS A 304 7.58 22.18 11.41
CA LYS A 304 7.67 21.75 10.01
C LYS A 304 8.65 20.59 9.89
N MET A 305 8.17 19.45 9.40
CA MET A 305 8.99 18.31 9.05
C MET A 305 8.71 17.90 7.62
N LEU A 306 9.78 17.70 6.84
CA LEU A 306 9.71 17.30 5.45
C LEU A 306 10.33 15.92 5.26
N GLY A 307 9.66 15.06 4.51
CA GLY A 307 10.14 13.73 4.12
C GLY A 307 10.38 13.64 2.61
N THR A 308 11.38 12.88 2.22
CA THR A 308 11.82 12.63 0.85
C THR A 308 11.92 11.13 0.59
N PRO A 309 12.18 10.69 -0.64
CA PRO A 309 12.47 9.27 -0.93
C PRO A 309 13.54 8.66 -0.02
N LEU A 310 14.58 9.42 0.33
CA LEU A 310 15.61 8.95 1.29
C LEU A 310 15.06 8.77 2.70
N THR A 311 14.10 9.62 3.12
CA THR A 311 13.42 9.50 4.41
C THR A 311 12.62 8.19 4.46
N HIS A 312 11.86 7.87 3.40
CA HIS A 312 11.08 6.63 3.33
C HIS A 312 12.01 5.42 3.35
N ARG A 313 13.05 5.39 2.51
CA ARG A 313 14.04 4.31 2.55
C ARG A 313 14.65 4.12 3.94
N LYS A 314 14.96 5.22 4.64
CA LYS A 314 15.56 5.16 5.99
C LYS A 314 14.63 4.54 7.01
N PHE A 315 13.36 4.95 7.07
CA PHE A 315 12.43 4.56 8.13
C PHE A 315 11.63 3.29 7.83
N THR A 316 11.27 3.06 6.57
CA THR A 316 10.46 1.90 6.17
C THR A 316 11.27 0.81 5.49
N ASN A 317 12.54 1.08 5.15
CA ASN A 317 13.42 0.20 4.37
C ASN A 317 12.83 -0.19 3.00
N THR A 318 11.92 0.63 2.47
CA THR A 318 11.29 0.41 1.16
C THR A 318 12.29 0.63 0.03
N TYR A 319 12.29 -0.28 -0.94
CA TYR A 319 13.16 -0.18 -2.11
C TYR A 319 12.94 1.12 -2.87
N CYS A 320 14.01 1.89 -3.10
CA CYS A 320 13.97 3.22 -3.72
C CYS A 320 13.01 4.22 -3.05
N GLY A 321 12.65 4.01 -1.77
CA GLY A 321 11.62 4.82 -1.11
C GLY A 321 10.27 4.83 -1.84
N SER A 322 9.97 3.81 -2.66
CA SER A 322 8.82 3.78 -3.56
C SER A 322 7.49 3.81 -2.82
N TYR A 323 6.44 4.28 -3.51
CA TYR A 323 5.06 4.25 -3.01
C TYR A 323 4.54 2.82 -2.80
N GLY A 324 5.08 1.87 -3.57
CA GLY A 324 4.79 0.44 -3.46
C GLY A 324 5.00 -0.29 -4.79
N PRO A 325 4.64 -1.58 -4.85
CA PRO A 325 4.62 -2.32 -6.08
C PRO A 325 3.45 -1.89 -6.97
N ALA A 326 3.66 -1.86 -8.27
CA ALA A 326 2.65 -1.49 -9.24
C ALA A 326 1.62 -2.61 -9.47
N ILE A 327 0.35 -2.27 -9.47
CA ILE A 327 -0.78 -3.17 -9.80
C ILE A 327 -1.09 -3.04 -11.29
N SER A 328 -0.11 -3.41 -12.13
CA SER A 328 -0.15 -3.16 -13.57
C SER A 328 -1.21 -3.97 -14.30
N ALA A 329 -1.87 -3.31 -15.27
CA ALA A 329 -2.71 -3.99 -16.24
C ALA A 329 -1.92 -5.07 -17.01
N GLU A 330 -2.61 -6.10 -17.48
CA GLU A 330 -2.05 -7.23 -18.27
C GLU A 330 -0.94 -8.02 -17.56
N LYS A 331 -0.60 -7.71 -16.32
CA LYS A 331 0.35 -8.47 -15.50
C LYS A 331 -0.38 -9.35 -14.49
N SER A 332 0.32 -10.38 -14.03
CA SER A 332 -0.19 -11.24 -12.97
C SER A 332 -0.41 -10.46 -11.69
N LEU A 333 -1.45 -10.84 -10.94
CA LEU A 333 -1.65 -10.35 -9.58
C LEU A 333 -0.44 -10.71 -8.70
N PHE A 334 -0.34 -10.06 -7.54
CA PHE A 334 0.73 -10.32 -6.59
C PHE A 334 0.78 -11.80 -6.19
N PRO A 335 1.99 -12.31 -5.90
CA PRO A 335 2.14 -13.69 -5.43
C PRO A 335 1.40 -13.89 -4.10
N GLY A 336 0.97 -15.12 -3.84
CA GLY A 336 0.38 -15.48 -2.56
C GLY A 336 1.40 -15.58 -1.43
N SER A 337 0.91 -15.95 -0.23
CA SER A 337 1.75 -16.01 0.98
C SER A 337 2.78 -17.15 0.95
N LYS A 338 2.50 -18.23 0.23
CA LYS A 338 3.39 -19.40 0.13
C LYS A 338 4.51 -19.13 -0.88
N THR A 339 5.75 -19.24 -0.44
CA THR A 339 6.90 -19.10 -1.34
C THR A 339 7.34 -20.47 -1.89
N PRO A 340 8.12 -20.53 -2.99
CA PRO A 340 8.70 -21.78 -3.49
C PRO A 340 9.80 -22.36 -2.60
N ILE A 341 10.12 -21.68 -1.50
CA ILE A 341 11.12 -22.11 -0.53
C ILE A 341 10.39 -22.65 0.70
N LYS A 342 10.68 -23.88 1.06
CA LYS A 342 10.03 -24.53 2.19
C LYS A 342 10.32 -23.78 3.50
N ASN A 343 9.33 -23.66 4.36
CA ASN A 343 9.35 -22.93 5.64
C ASN A 343 9.58 -21.41 5.51
N LEU A 344 9.46 -20.85 4.30
CA LEU A 344 9.52 -19.43 4.04
C LEU A 344 8.19 -18.95 3.47
N PHE A 345 7.55 -18.04 4.15
CA PHE A 345 6.30 -17.40 3.74
C PHE A 345 6.51 -15.90 3.54
N ALA A 346 5.56 -15.25 2.89
CA ALA A 346 5.57 -13.80 2.69
C ALA A 346 4.21 -13.18 3.01
N CYS A 347 4.22 -11.93 3.44
CA CYS A 347 3.03 -11.09 3.61
C CYS A 347 3.39 -9.62 3.33
N GLY A 348 2.41 -8.72 3.40
CA GLY A 348 2.62 -7.29 3.19
C GLY A 348 2.26 -6.82 1.78
N ALA A 349 2.65 -5.59 1.45
CA ALA A 349 2.22 -4.89 0.25
C ALA A 349 2.63 -5.55 -1.09
N SER A 350 3.69 -6.38 -1.09
CA SER A 350 4.14 -7.11 -2.27
C SER A 350 3.52 -8.51 -2.41
N THR A 351 2.53 -8.82 -1.57
CA THR A 351 1.87 -10.12 -1.51
C THR A 351 0.37 -9.92 -1.69
N PHE A 352 -0.32 -10.87 -2.33
CA PHE A 352 -1.78 -10.79 -2.50
C PHE A 352 -2.49 -10.56 -1.14
N PRO A 353 -3.49 -9.66 -1.05
CA PRO A 353 -4.17 -8.91 -2.12
C PRO A 353 -3.45 -7.67 -2.65
N GLY A 354 -2.39 -7.17 -2.00
CA GLY A 354 -1.59 -6.07 -2.48
C GLY A 354 -1.46 -4.90 -1.48
N ILE A 355 -1.56 -3.68 -1.97
CA ILE A 355 -1.33 -2.45 -1.19
C ILE A 355 -2.59 -1.95 -0.48
N GLY A 356 -2.38 -1.15 0.56
CA GLY A 356 -3.43 -0.59 1.42
C GLY A 356 -3.60 -1.35 2.73
N ILE A 357 -4.06 -0.67 3.79
CA ILE A 357 -4.16 -1.24 5.15
C ILE A 357 -5.02 -2.52 5.18
N PRO A 358 -6.23 -2.57 4.58
CA PRO A 358 -7.03 -3.80 4.56
C PRO A 358 -6.33 -4.94 3.84
N ALA A 359 -5.71 -4.67 2.69
CA ALA A 359 -5.02 -5.66 1.88
C ALA A 359 -3.80 -6.26 2.59
N VAL A 360 -2.95 -5.43 3.21
CA VAL A 360 -1.78 -5.93 3.95
C VAL A 360 -2.18 -6.69 5.21
N ALA A 361 -3.27 -6.30 5.88
CA ALA A 361 -3.82 -7.05 7.01
C ALA A 361 -4.31 -8.44 6.56
N ALA A 362 -5.06 -8.51 5.45
CA ALA A 362 -5.50 -9.77 4.85
C ALA A 362 -4.32 -10.66 4.45
N SER A 363 -3.25 -10.10 3.86
CA SER A 363 -2.06 -10.88 3.51
C SER A 363 -1.39 -11.52 4.72
N GLY A 364 -1.36 -10.82 5.86
CA GLY A 364 -0.87 -11.35 7.14
C GLY A 364 -1.73 -12.52 7.65
N ALA A 365 -3.06 -12.37 7.57
CA ALA A 365 -4.00 -13.43 7.93
C ALA A 365 -3.84 -14.67 7.03
N TYR A 366 -3.69 -14.50 5.72
CA TYR A 366 -3.44 -15.61 4.79
C TYR A 366 -2.11 -16.32 5.08
N ALA A 367 -1.06 -15.57 5.42
CA ALA A 367 0.21 -16.18 5.81
C ALA A 367 0.06 -17.05 7.07
N ALA A 368 -0.62 -16.54 8.10
CA ALA A 368 -0.90 -17.27 9.34
C ALA A 368 -1.72 -18.53 9.10
N GLU A 369 -2.79 -18.46 8.28
CA GLU A 369 -3.60 -19.61 7.89
C GLU A 369 -2.77 -20.70 7.22
N LYS A 370 -1.95 -20.32 6.21
CA LYS A 370 -1.09 -21.30 5.49
C LYS A 370 -0.08 -21.98 6.40
N ILE A 371 0.48 -21.26 7.35
CA ILE A 371 1.39 -21.80 8.34
C ILE A 371 0.66 -22.81 9.22
N THR A 372 -0.51 -22.44 9.76
CA THR A 372 -1.30 -23.30 10.65
C THR A 372 -1.72 -24.60 9.96
N VAL A 373 -2.21 -24.53 8.72
CA VAL A 373 -2.58 -25.73 7.94
C VAL A 373 -1.36 -26.61 7.68
N SER A 374 -0.20 -26.01 7.35
CA SER A 374 1.05 -26.77 7.16
C SER A 374 1.46 -27.54 8.42
N TYR A 375 1.33 -26.95 9.61
CA TYR A 375 1.62 -27.60 10.88
C TYR A 375 0.65 -28.75 11.19
N THR A 376 -0.64 -28.58 10.88
CA THR A 376 -1.65 -29.62 11.13
C THR A 376 -1.35 -30.86 10.30
N HIS A 377 -0.98 -30.70 9.03
CA HIS A 377 -0.59 -31.81 8.17
C HIS A 377 0.70 -32.50 8.62
N LEU A 378 1.70 -31.75 9.07
CA LEU A 378 2.95 -32.32 9.57
C LEU A 378 2.72 -33.17 10.84
N ARG A 379 1.95 -32.68 11.81
CA ARG A 379 1.60 -33.44 13.02
C ARG A 379 0.77 -34.70 12.70
N ALA A 380 -0.16 -34.64 11.77
CA ALA A 380 -0.92 -35.82 11.34
C ALA A 380 -0.02 -36.90 10.73
N HIS A 381 0.98 -36.52 9.93
CA HIS A 381 1.96 -37.45 9.36
C HIS A 381 2.93 -38.04 10.40
N GLU A 382 3.32 -37.26 11.42
CA GLU A 382 4.16 -37.77 12.51
C GLU A 382 3.40 -38.76 13.40
N THR A 383 2.12 -38.50 13.66
CA THR A 383 1.25 -39.40 14.43
C THR A 383 1.02 -40.74 13.72
N VAL A 384 0.90 -40.75 12.39
CA VAL A 384 0.75 -41.97 11.57
C VAL A 384 2.08 -42.74 11.44
N ARG A 385 3.22 -42.05 11.61
CA ARG A 385 4.55 -42.73 11.55
C ARG A 385 5.00 -43.38 12.87
N ASN A 386 4.33 -42.99 13.96
CA ASN A 386 4.60 -43.48 15.32
C ASN A 386 3.55 -44.51 15.79
N LEU A 387 2.63 -44.92 14.91
CA LEU A 387 1.70 -46.06 15.03
C LEU A 387 2.18 -47.18 14.10
#